data_23ba2b12f8ef0c42af788050bfd2f7bf
#
_entry.id   23ba2b12f8ef0c42af788050bfd2f7bf
#
_cell.length_a   1.000
_cell.length_b   1.000
_cell.length_c   1.000
_cell.angle_alpha   90.00
_cell.angle_beta   90.00
_cell.angle_gamma   90.00
#
_symmetry.space_group_name_H-M   'P 1'
#
loop_
_entity.id
_entity.type
_entity.pdbx_description
1 polymer ?
#
loop_
_entity_poly.entity_id
_entity_poly.type
_entity_poly.pdbx_seq_one_letter_code
_entity_poly.pdbx_strand_id
1 'polypeptide(L)'
;SSPSIRIVTSTGSDPVTFRWMKDGLQIPGANLDSFVIGNATRNDSGSYSLIVKNDCGQIESIASYLKIAAGPEIRIPPKSQRVCEGALATFSLQAESTEPLSYQWFKDGIRIEGATSEVYSIPEAGGNDTGSYTVQLANNCSQIESDAANLDIIVMPKIQVQPASLRVCQGTAATFSVQAES
;
A
#
# COMPACT_ATOMS: atom_id res chain seq x y z
N SER A 1 5.23 -17.83 13.55
CA SER A 1 5.41 -19.30 13.55
C SER A 1 5.74 -19.74 12.13
N SER A 2 6.89 -20.39 11.94
CA SER A 2 7.29 -20.91 10.64
C SER A 2 6.30 -21.98 10.18
N PRO A 3 5.78 -21.92 8.95
CA PRO A 3 4.94 -22.98 8.42
C PRO A 3 5.76 -24.25 8.26
N SER A 4 5.37 -25.31 8.95
CA SER A 4 5.98 -26.63 8.79
C SER A 4 4.92 -27.60 8.24
N ILE A 5 5.24 -28.27 7.14
CA ILE A 5 4.46 -29.39 6.64
C ILE A 5 4.95 -30.62 7.37
N ARG A 6 4.15 -31.19 8.28
CA ARG A 6 4.43 -32.46 8.94
C ARG A 6 3.69 -33.59 8.24
N ILE A 7 4.37 -34.66 7.93
CA ILE A 7 3.78 -35.91 7.45
C ILE A 7 4.07 -37.06 8.41
N VAL A 8 3.06 -37.88 8.53
CA VAL A 8 2.80 -38.99 9.43
C VAL A 8 3.91 -40.06 9.44
N THR A 9 4.20 -40.56 10.63
CA THR A 9 5.04 -41.73 10.91
C THR A 9 4.60 -42.97 10.13
N SER A 10 5.52 -43.58 9.36
CA SER A 10 5.31 -44.93 8.83
C SER A 10 5.43 -45.95 9.95
N THR A 11 4.42 -46.79 10.14
CA THR A 11 4.46 -47.97 11.04
C THR A 11 4.90 -49.23 10.24
N GLY A 12 6.09 -49.21 9.68
CA GLY A 12 6.68 -50.38 8.98
C GLY A 12 8.00 -50.78 9.59
N SER A 13 8.35 -52.09 9.53
CA SER A 13 9.58 -52.64 10.06
C SER A 13 10.82 -52.38 9.20
N ASP A 14 10.64 -51.87 7.96
CA ASP A 14 11.74 -51.62 7.03
C ASP A 14 12.11 -50.14 6.99
N PRO A 15 13.43 -49.80 6.90
CA PRO A 15 13.84 -48.40 6.80
C PRO A 15 13.29 -47.76 5.53
N VAL A 16 12.63 -46.59 5.69
CA VAL A 16 12.12 -45.76 4.59
C VAL A 16 13.05 -44.60 4.32
N THR A 17 13.14 -44.20 3.07
CA THR A 17 13.83 -42.96 2.64
C THR A 17 12.83 -41.95 2.15
N PHE A 18 13.11 -40.70 2.40
CA PHE A 18 12.27 -39.55 2.06
C PHE A 18 12.92 -38.69 1.00
N ARG A 19 12.15 -38.14 0.09
CA ARG A 19 12.61 -37.21 -0.92
C ARG A 19 11.55 -36.20 -1.23
N TRP A 20 11.80 -34.95 -0.87
CA TRP A 20 10.91 -33.86 -1.18
C TRP A 20 11.11 -33.36 -2.61
N MET A 21 9.98 -33.04 -3.24
CA MET A 21 9.91 -32.53 -4.60
C MET A 21 9.27 -31.15 -4.58
N LYS A 22 9.72 -30.24 -5.44
CA LYS A 22 9.09 -28.97 -5.73
C LYS A 22 8.86 -28.88 -7.23
N ASP A 23 7.62 -28.65 -7.65
CA ASP A 23 7.21 -28.55 -9.06
C ASP A 23 7.71 -29.75 -9.90
N GLY A 24 7.70 -30.95 -9.31
CA GLY A 24 8.18 -32.19 -9.92
C GLY A 24 9.69 -32.36 -9.94
N LEU A 25 10.47 -31.43 -9.40
CA LEU A 25 11.92 -31.52 -9.29
C LEU A 25 12.37 -31.85 -7.86
N GLN A 26 13.38 -32.71 -7.73
CA GLN A 26 13.91 -33.05 -6.41
C GLN A 26 14.56 -31.84 -5.74
N ILE A 27 14.27 -31.64 -4.45
CA ILE A 27 14.92 -30.64 -3.60
C ILE A 27 16.19 -31.29 -3.04
N PRO A 28 17.40 -30.79 -3.40
CA PRO A 28 18.65 -31.37 -2.91
C PRO A 28 18.75 -31.32 -1.37
N GLY A 29 19.13 -32.44 -0.75
CA GLY A 29 19.30 -32.53 0.70
C GLY A 29 18.00 -32.61 1.54
N ALA A 30 16.82 -32.51 0.93
CA ALA A 30 15.54 -32.66 1.60
C ALA A 30 15.15 -34.17 1.69
N ASN A 31 15.73 -34.86 2.66
CA ASN A 31 15.64 -36.31 2.84
C ASN A 31 15.11 -36.75 4.21
N LEU A 32 14.48 -35.84 4.94
CA LEU A 32 13.83 -36.13 6.21
C LEU A 32 12.29 -36.23 6.03
N ASP A 33 11.62 -36.71 7.05
CA ASP A 33 10.16 -36.80 7.13
C ASP A 33 9.47 -35.42 7.16
N SER A 34 10.25 -34.36 7.36
CA SER A 34 9.82 -32.96 7.34
C SER A 34 10.75 -32.11 6.49
N PHE A 35 10.18 -31.09 5.85
CA PHE A 35 10.91 -30.08 5.10
C PHE A 35 10.52 -28.68 5.58
N VAL A 36 11.51 -27.87 5.92
CA VAL A 36 11.30 -26.50 6.47
C VAL A 36 11.95 -25.47 5.57
N ILE A 37 11.19 -24.46 5.20
CA ILE A 37 11.66 -23.25 4.50
C ILE A 37 11.76 -22.13 5.55
N GLY A 38 12.97 -21.81 5.98
CA GLY A 38 13.20 -20.88 7.11
C GLY A 38 12.82 -19.44 6.80
N ASN A 39 13.20 -18.92 5.63
CA ASN A 39 12.87 -17.57 5.16
C ASN A 39 12.22 -17.67 3.79
N ALA A 40 10.90 -17.93 3.78
CA ALA A 40 10.16 -18.15 2.57
C ALA A 40 10.08 -16.89 1.71
N THR A 41 10.40 -17.00 0.43
CA THR A 41 10.35 -15.95 -0.59
C THR A 41 9.35 -16.31 -1.68
N ARG A 42 9.02 -15.37 -2.56
CA ARG A 42 8.11 -15.63 -3.70
C ARG A 42 8.57 -16.81 -4.57
N ASN A 43 9.88 -17.05 -4.67
CA ASN A 43 10.44 -18.15 -5.44
C ASN A 43 10.17 -19.52 -4.80
N ASP A 44 9.78 -19.56 -3.53
CA ASP A 44 9.42 -20.79 -2.85
C ASP A 44 7.95 -21.18 -3.05
N SER A 45 7.16 -20.32 -3.69
CA SER A 45 5.81 -20.72 -4.14
C SER A 45 5.93 -21.86 -5.13
N GLY A 46 5.01 -22.83 -5.03
CA GLY A 46 5.04 -23.99 -5.89
C GLY A 46 4.34 -25.20 -5.28
N SER A 47 4.36 -26.28 -6.00
CA SER A 47 3.72 -27.54 -5.64
C SER A 47 4.75 -28.47 -4.99
N TYR A 48 4.48 -28.90 -3.77
CA TYR A 48 5.37 -29.75 -2.98
C TYR A 48 4.77 -31.14 -2.80
N SER A 49 5.56 -32.17 -3.11
CA SER A 49 5.21 -33.57 -2.84
C SER A 49 6.37 -34.29 -2.15
N LEU A 50 6.08 -35.44 -1.58
CA LEU A 50 7.05 -36.31 -0.91
C LEU A 50 7.02 -37.69 -1.53
N ILE A 51 8.19 -38.18 -1.96
CA ILE A 51 8.38 -39.56 -2.32
C ILE A 51 8.94 -40.32 -1.11
N VAL A 52 8.26 -41.38 -0.73
CA VAL A 52 8.68 -42.33 0.30
C VAL A 52 9.02 -43.64 -0.37
N LYS A 53 10.19 -44.15 -0.08
CA LYS A 53 10.72 -45.39 -0.72
C LYS A 53 11.27 -46.33 0.32
N ASN A 54 11.04 -47.63 0.12
CA ASN A 54 11.74 -48.75 0.78
C ASN A 54 12.20 -49.80 -0.26
N ASP A 55 12.63 -50.95 0.19
CA ASP A 55 13.09 -52.03 -0.70
C ASP A 55 11.95 -52.66 -1.52
N CYS A 56 10.69 -52.54 -1.10
CA CYS A 56 9.54 -53.08 -1.79
C CYS A 56 8.98 -52.14 -2.88
N GLY A 57 9.29 -50.83 -2.81
CA GLY A 57 8.81 -49.87 -3.79
C GLY A 57 8.83 -48.44 -3.31
N GLN A 58 8.16 -47.57 -4.08
CA GLN A 58 8.01 -46.17 -3.73
C GLN A 58 6.57 -45.71 -3.94
N ILE A 59 6.19 -44.67 -3.17
CA ILE A 59 4.91 -43.97 -3.30
C ILE A 59 5.17 -42.46 -3.22
N GLU A 60 4.42 -41.70 -3.99
CA GLU A 60 4.42 -40.25 -3.93
C GLU A 60 3.14 -39.75 -3.28
N SER A 61 3.24 -38.76 -2.41
CA SER A 61 2.11 -38.09 -1.80
C SER A 61 1.34 -37.28 -2.86
N ILE A 62 0.08 -36.93 -2.56
CA ILE A 62 -0.57 -35.84 -3.28
C ILE A 62 0.25 -34.54 -3.09
N ALA A 63 0.28 -33.72 -4.12
CA ALA A 63 0.98 -32.44 -4.06
C ALA A 63 0.20 -31.42 -3.23
N SER A 64 0.93 -30.65 -2.42
CA SER A 64 0.39 -29.51 -1.68
C SER A 64 0.98 -28.22 -2.24
N TYR A 65 0.14 -27.22 -2.53
CA TYR A 65 0.60 -25.96 -3.07
C TYR A 65 0.94 -24.96 -1.97
N LEU A 66 2.17 -24.45 -1.99
CA LEU A 66 2.62 -23.32 -1.15
C LEU A 66 2.49 -22.02 -1.94
N LYS A 67 1.65 -21.09 -1.47
CA LYS A 67 1.55 -19.74 -2.00
C LYS A 67 2.22 -18.77 -1.04
N ILE A 68 3.24 -18.06 -1.50
CA ILE A 68 3.88 -17.00 -0.74
C ILE A 68 3.26 -15.67 -1.14
N ALA A 69 2.55 -15.08 -0.21
CA ALA A 69 2.00 -13.74 -0.36
C ALA A 69 3.03 -12.70 0.13
N ALA A 70 3.04 -11.54 -0.52
CA ALA A 70 3.89 -10.42 -0.13
C ALA A 70 3.03 -9.26 0.40
N GLY A 71 3.64 -8.43 1.24
CA GLY A 71 3.05 -7.17 1.67
C GLY A 71 2.79 -6.21 0.50
N PRO A 72 2.00 -5.16 0.74
CA PRO A 72 1.76 -4.11 -0.26
C PRO A 72 3.03 -3.33 -0.55
N GLU A 73 3.15 -2.82 -1.78
CA GLU A 73 4.23 -1.94 -2.23
C GLU A 73 3.63 -0.73 -2.90
N ILE A 74 3.98 0.49 -2.44
CA ILE A 74 3.55 1.73 -3.06
C ILE A 74 4.48 2.03 -4.23
N ARG A 75 3.94 2.08 -5.45
CA ARG A 75 4.68 2.41 -6.68
C ARG A 75 4.70 3.90 -6.94
N ILE A 76 3.56 4.55 -6.75
CA ILE A 76 3.42 6.00 -6.90
C ILE A 76 2.70 6.51 -5.65
N PRO A 77 3.38 7.26 -4.78
CA PRO A 77 2.76 7.85 -3.61
C PRO A 77 1.84 9.02 -3.98
N PRO A 78 0.93 9.43 -3.07
CA PRO A 78 0.12 10.62 -3.27
C PRO A 78 1.02 11.86 -3.43
N LYS A 79 0.54 12.84 -4.24
CA LYS A 79 1.28 14.06 -4.51
C LYS A 79 0.65 15.25 -3.80
N SER A 80 1.52 16.13 -3.29
CA SER A 80 1.09 17.42 -2.73
C SER A 80 0.38 18.27 -3.80
N GLN A 81 -0.62 19.02 -3.36
CA GLN A 81 -1.46 19.84 -4.20
C GLN A 81 -1.60 21.25 -3.63
N ARG A 82 -1.82 22.19 -4.53
CA ARG A 82 -2.17 23.56 -4.21
C ARG A 82 -3.39 23.95 -5.03
N VAL A 83 -4.51 24.19 -4.39
CA VAL A 83 -5.80 24.47 -5.05
C VAL A 83 -6.44 25.75 -4.53
N CYS A 84 -7.31 26.36 -5.32
CA CYS A 84 -8.13 27.48 -4.86
C CYS A 84 -9.20 26.98 -3.88
N GLU A 85 -9.61 27.85 -2.96
CA GLU A 85 -10.75 27.59 -2.10
C GLU A 85 -12.01 27.28 -2.91
N GLY A 86 -12.75 26.25 -2.51
CA GLY A 86 -13.92 25.74 -3.22
C GLY A 86 -13.61 24.81 -4.40
N ALA A 87 -12.32 24.59 -4.76
CA ALA A 87 -11.96 23.69 -5.83
C ALA A 87 -11.87 22.22 -5.36
N LEU A 88 -11.95 21.30 -6.31
CA LEU A 88 -11.72 19.88 -6.07
C LEU A 88 -10.23 19.61 -5.79
N ALA A 89 -9.93 18.93 -4.67
CA ALA A 89 -8.65 18.34 -4.40
C ALA A 89 -8.78 16.81 -4.43
N THR A 90 -7.82 16.10 -5.06
CA THR A 90 -7.87 14.64 -5.20
C THR A 90 -6.51 14.01 -4.96
N PHE A 91 -6.40 13.18 -3.95
CA PHE A 91 -5.22 12.35 -3.71
C PHE A 91 -5.44 10.95 -4.26
N SER A 92 -4.44 10.44 -4.94
CA SER A 92 -4.42 9.08 -5.47
C SER A 92 -3.02 8.49 -5.34
N LEU A 93 -2.96 7.17 -5.28
CA LEU A 93 -1.71 6.42 -5.27
C LEU A 93 -1.80 5.25 -6.25
N GLN A 94 -0.67 4.64 -6.55
CA GLN A 94 -0.62 3.34 -7.21
C GLN A 94 0.14 2.36 -6.32
N ALA A 95 -0.43 1.19 -6.10
CA ALA A 95 0.17 0.15 -5.28
C ALA A 95 0.06 -1.22 -5.96
N GLU A 96 1.01 -2.09 -5.62
CA GLU A 96 1.01 -3.49 -6.03
C GLU A 96 0.89 -4.39 -4.82
N SER A 97 0.13 -5.48 -4.97
CA SER A 97 -0.01 -6.52 -3.96
C SER A 97 -0.38 -7.86 -4.60
N THR A 98 0.01 -8.96 -3.97
CA THR A 98 -0.42 -10.30 -4.36
C THR A 98 -1.75 -10.72 -3.71
N GLU A 99 -2.21 -9.96 -2.72
CA GLU A 99 -3.44 -10.16 -1.97
C GLU A 99 -4.30 -8.90 -2.02
N PRO A 100 -5.61 -8.98 -1.76
CA PRO A 100 -6.49 -7.82 -1.71
C PRO A 100 -5.98 -6.75 -0.76
N LEU A 101 -6.03 -5.49 -1.20
CA LEU A 101 -5.63 -4.33 -0.41
C LEU A 101 -6.82 -3.69 0.30
N SER A 102 -6.57 -3.24 1.51
CA SER A 102 -7.39 -2.26 2.21
C SER A 102 -6.64 -0.94 2.30
N TYR A 103 -7.39 0.16 2.27
CA TYR A 103 -6.88 1.52 2.32
C TYR A 103 -7.50 2.25 3.50
N GLN A 104 -6.75 3.19 4.07
CA GLN A 104 -7.26 4.13 5.05
C GLN A 104 -6.48 5.43 4.95
N TRP A 105 -7.18 6.53 4.65
CA TRP A 105 -6.59 7.87 4.61
C TRP A 105 -6.60 8.54 5.96
N PHE A 106 -5.56 9.35 6.18
CA PHE A 106 -5.37 10.17 7.37
C PHE A 106 -5.09 11.61 6.97
N LYS A 107 -5.54 12.55 7.80
CA LYS A 107 -5.18 13.97 7.73
C LYS A 107 -4.50 14.36 9.04
N ASP A 108 -3.29 14.89 8.97
CA ASP A 108 -2.50 15.30 10.14
C ASP A 108 -2.36 14.17 11.19
N GLY A 109 -2.27 12.92 10.73
CA GLY A 109 -2.23 11.71 11.55
C GLY A 109 -3.59 11.27 12.11
N ILE A 110 -4.67 12.00 11.83
CA ILE A 110 -6.02 11.66 12.28
C ILE A 110 -6.75 10.90 11.17
N ARG A 111 -7.34 9.77 11.52
CA ARG A 111 -8.12 8.94 10.59
C ARG A 111 -9.28 9.71 9.99
N ILE A 112 -9.44 9.62 8.66
CA ILE A 112 -10.60 10.16 7.95
C ILE A 112 -11.63 9.05 7.83
N GLU A 113 -12.77 9.19 8.50
CA GLU A 113 -13.84 8.19 8.48
C GLU A 113 -14.36 7.95 7.06
N GLY A 114 -14.50 6.67 6.68
CA GLY A 114 -15.00 6.26 5.38
C GLY A 114 -14.02 6.42 4.20
N ALA A 115 -12.84 7.01 4.41
CA ALA A 115 -11.83 7.18 3.38
C ALA A 115 -11.00 5.89 3.18
N THR A 116 -11.62 4.88 2.55
CA THR A 116 -11.08 3.52 2.40
C THR A 116 -10.86 3.11 0.95
N SER A 117 -10.74 4.07 0.04
CA SER A 117 -10.50 3.83 -1.38
C SER A 117 -9.07 4.23 -1.78
N GLU A 118 -8.61 3.75 -2.94
CA GLU A 118 -7.34 4.14 -3.57
C GLU A 118 -7.26 5.65 -3.83
N VAL A 119 -8.41 6.30 -4.01
CA VAL A 119 -8.54 7.74 -4.25
C VAL A 119 -9.31 8.38 -3.11
N TYR A 120 -8.80 9.49 -2.61
CA TYR A 120 -9.49 10.37 -1.68
C TYR A 120 -9.71 11.74 -2.31
N SER A 121 -10.95 12.22 -2.31
CA SER A 121 -11.36 13.49 -2.94
C SER A 121 -12.08 14.39 -1.95
N ILE A 122 -11.74 15.68 -2.02
CA ILE A 122 -12.38 16.77 -1.27
C ILE A 122 -13.07 17.65 -2.32
N PRO A 123 -14.39 17.54 -2.51
CA PRO A 123 -15.09 18.22 -3.62
C PRO A 123 -15.00 19.74 -3.60
N GLU A 124 -15.05 20.34 -2.41
CA GLU A 124 -15.02 21.77 -2.16
C GLU A 124 -13.99 22.06 -1.08
N ALA A 125 -12.70 22.05 -1.46
CA ALA A 125 -11.60 22.19 -0.51
C ALA A 125 -11.58 23.60 0.11
N GLY A 126 -11.59 23.67 1.44
CA GLY A 126 -11.57 24.91 2.21
C GLY A 126 -10.38 25.02 3.14
N GLY A 127 -10.22 26.15 3.82
CA GLY A 127 -9.07 26.41 4.69
C GLY A 127 -8.85 25.32 5.76
N ASN A 128 -9.91 24.69 6.26
CA ASN A 128 -9.83 23.60 7.23
C ASN A 128 -9.26 22.29 6.63
N ASP A 129 -9.20 22.17 5.30
CA ASP A 129 -8.67 21.00 4.62
C ASP A 129 -7.17 21.10 4.37
N THR A 130 -6.57 22.27 4.57
CA THR A 130 -5.11 22.42 4.58
C THR A 130 -4.50 21.45 5.59
N GLY A 131 -3.47 20.72 5.19
CA GLY A 131 -2.81 19.75 6.06
C GLY A 131 -2.03 18.69 5.31
N SER A 132 -1.56 17.70 6.06
CA SER A 132 -0.75 16.59 5.59
C SER A 132 -1.61 15.34 5.47
N TYR A 133 -1.63 14.74 4.29
CA TYR A 133 -2.42 13.56 3.99
C TYR A 133 -1.52 12.36 3.77
N THR A 134 -1.80 11.26 4.48
CA THR A 134 -1.16 9.95 4.29
C THR A 134 -2.22 8.88 4.05
N VAL A 135 -1.81 7.78 3.45
CA VAL A 135 -2.66 6.60 3.29
C VAL A 135 -1.93 5.36 3.77
N GLN A 136 -2.60 4.61 4.62
CA GLN A 136 -2.16 3.30 5.07
C GLN A 136 -2.78 2.23 4.18
N LEU A 137 -1.94 1.34 3.68
CA LEU A 137 -2.32 0.16 2.92
C LEU A 137 -2.04 -1.08 3.76
N ALA A 138 -2.95 -2.03 3.75
CA ALA A 138 -2.75 -3.30 4.42
C ALA A 138 -3.29 -4.47 3.59
N ASN A 139 -2.64 -5.62 3.73
CA ASN A 139 -3.13 -6.91 3.31
C ASN A 139 -2.93 -7.94 4.44
N ASN A 140 -3.18 -9.21 4.18
CA ASN A 140 -3.03 -10.28 5.18
C ASN A 140 -1.57 -10.50 5.65
N CYS A 141 -0.56 -9.95 4.95
CA CYS A 141 0.86 -10.16 5.27
C CYS A 141 1.45 -9.02 6.10
N SER A 142 1.13 -7.78 5.75
CA SER A 142 1.68 -6.59 6.39
C SER A 142 0.89 -5.33 6.06
N GLN A 143 1.30 -4.23 6.68
CA GLN A 143 0.82 -2.89 6.38
C GLN A 143 2.00 -1.95 6.07
N ILE A 144 1.72 -0.92 5.29
CA ILE A 144 2.67 0.14 4.92
C ILE A 144 1.91 1.47 4.86
N GLU A 145 2.58 2.56 5.18
CA GLU A 145 2.05 3.92 5.07
C GLU A 145 2.81 4.69 3.98
N SER A 146 2.11 5.55 3.25
CA SER A 146 2.71 6.39 2.22
C SER A 146 3.52 7.53 2.81
N ASP A 147 4.38 8.12 1.98
CA ASP A 147 4.86 9.47 2.23
C ASP A 147 3.69 10.45 2.32
N ALA A 148 3.92 11.55 3.05
CA ALA A 148 2.93 12.59 3.25
C ALA A 148 2.78 13.46 1.99
N ALA A 149 1.53 13.74 1.62
CA ALA A 149 1.16 14.70 0.57
C ALA A 149 0.45 15.90 1.21
N ASN A 150 0.96 17.11 1.00
CA ASN A 150 0.40 18.32 1.57
C ASN A 150 -0.67 18.93 0.66
N LEU A 151 -1.74 19.42 1.26
CA LEU A 151 -2.75 20.25 0.61
C LEU A 151 -2.62 21.68 1.10
N ASP A 152 -2.37 22.61 0.18
CA ASP A 152 -2.38 24.05 0.40
C ASP A 152 -3.62 24.67 -0.25
N ILE A 153 -4.38 25.45 0.49
CA ILE A 153 -5.54 26.15 -0.02
C ILE A 153 -5.18 27.62 -0.24
N ILE A 154 -5.42 28.09 -1.47
CA ILE A 154 -5.25 29.50 -1.85
C ILE A 154 -6.59 30.17 -1.80
N VAL A 155 -6.71 31.22 -0.99
CA VAL A 155 -7.89 32.06 -0.99
C VAL A 155 -7.82 33.10 -2.10
N MET A 156 -8.98 33.46 -2.68
CA MET A 156 -9.05 34.54 -3.65
C MET A 156 -8.76 35.88 -2.96
N PRO A 157 -8.00 36.77 -3.63
CA PRO A 157 -7.77 38.10 -3.09
C PRO A 157 -9.05 38.86 -2.97
N LYS A 158 -9.21 39.62 -1.87
CA LYS A 158 -10.35 40.43 -1.56
C LYS A 158 -9.92 41.88 -1.43
N ILE A 159 -10.65 42.77 -2.10
CA ILE A 159 -10.41 44.20 -1.93
C ILE A 159 -11.08 44.66 -0.62
N GLN A 160 -10.25 45.12 0.31
CA GLN A 160 -10.65 45.64 1.60
C GLN A 160 -11.11 47.09 1.50
N VAL A 161 -10.36 47.89 0.73
CA VAL A 161 -10.68 49.33 0.53
C VAL A 161 -10.70 49.61 -0.97
N GLN A 162 -11.84 50.02 -1.46
CA GLN A 162 -12.06 50.44 -2.85
C GLN A 162 -11.39 51.81 -3.12
N PRO A 163 -10.94 52.06 -4.37
CA PRO A 163 -10.47 53.38 -4.73
C PRO A 163 -11.56 54.41 -4.59
N ALA A 164 -11.23 55.55 -4.00
CA ALA A 164 -12.15 56.65 -3.84
C ALA A 164 -12.22 57.53 -5.11
N SER A 165 -13.38 58.10 -5.40
CA SER A 165 -13.52 59.09 -6.45
C SER A 165 -12.72 60.37 -6.12
N LEU A 166 -11.97 60.88 -7.06
CA LEU A 166 -11.15 62.08 -6.92
C LEU A 166 -11.66 63.21 -7.82
N ARG A 167 -11.55 64.42 -7.30
CA ARG A 167 -11.72 65.66 -8.08
C ARG A 167 -10.49 66.51 -7.85
N VAL A 168 -9.73 66.74 -8.92
CA VAL A 168 -8.47 67.51 -8.88
C VAL A 168 -8.52 68.62 -9.90
N CYS A 169 -7.68 69.67 -9.73
CA CYS A 169 -7.53 70.73 -10.71
C CYS A 169 -6.63 70.30 -11.86
N GLN A 170 -6.84 70.95 -13.01
CA GLN A 170 -5.97 70.69 -14.18
C GLN A 170 -4.51 70.95 -13.84
N GLY A 171 -3.64 69.98 -14.22
CA GLY A 171 -2.17 70.05 -14.02
C GLY A 171 -1.70 69.52 -12.65
N THR A 172 -2.61 69.06 -11.77
CA THR A 172 -2.24 68.41 -10.49
C THR A 172 -2.25 66.88 -10.64
N ALA A 173 -1.45 66.21 -9.84
CA ALA A 173 -1.40 64.74 -9.79
C ALA A 173 -2.67 64.20 -9.16
N ALA A 174 -3.20 63.09 -9.69
CA ALA A 174 -4.28 62.30 -9.09
C ALA A 174 -3.77 60.91 -8.75
N THR A 175 -3.96 60.44 -7.55
CA THR A 175 -3.53 59.11 -7.08
C THR A 175 -4.73 58.31 -6.58
N PHE A 176 -4.92 57.14 -7.19
CA PHE A 176 -5.88 56.15 -6.68
C PHE A 176 -5.13 55.10 -5.92
N SER A 177 -5.68 54.65 -4.79
CA SER A 177 -5.14 53.58 -3.99
C SER A 177 -6.22 52.52 -3.71
N VAL A 178 -5.79 51.28 -3.53
CA VAL A 178 -6.61 50.14 -3.16
C VAL A 178 -5.88 49.35 -2.08
N GLN A 179 -6.61 48.76 -1.15
CA GLN A 179 -6.06 47.78 -0.23
C GLN A 179 -6.73 46.44 -0.50
N ALA A 180 -5.90 45.42 -0.66
CA ALA A 180 -6.32 44.04 -0.89
C ALA A 180 -5.57 43.08 0.06
N GLU A 181 -6.21 41.99 0.40
CA GLU A 181 -5.61 40.84 1.12
C GLU A 181 -5.87 39.56 0.37
N SER A 182 -5.03 38.53 0.65
CA SER A 182 -5.12 37.18 0.08
C SER A 182 -4.64 36.15 1.10
#